data_76aeb350c0f604336753112c398b47bd
#
_entry.id   76aeb350c0f604336753112c398b47bd
#
_cell.length_a   1.000
_cell.length_b   1.000
_cell.length_c   1.000
_cell.angle_alpha   90.00
_cell.angle_beta   90.00
_cell.angle_gamma   90.00
#
_symmetry.space_group_name_H-M   'P 1'
#
loop_
_entity.id
_entity.type
_entity.pdbx_description
1 polymer ?
#
loop_
_entity_poly.entity_id
_entity_poly.type
_entity_poly.pdbx_seq_one_letter_code
_entity_poly.pdbx_strand_id
1 'polypeptide(L)'
;AYGVGTTVVRELPHSRRQELEADRIGLMYMARAGYDPRAALDFWTRFSDYMAEMGAGGSGWLQRFLSTHPVDEVRIKELKRHLPEAEAEFSRSPIR
;
A
#
# COMPACT_ATOMS: atom_id res chain seq x y z
N ALA A 1 14.20 18.80 20.60
CA ALA A 1 12.88 18.25 20.93
C ALA A 1 12.07 17.99 19.69
N TYR A 2 12.05 18.94 18.76
CA TYR A 2 11.31 18.75 17.50
C TYR A 2 11.88 17.56 16.71
N GLY A 3 13.19 17.48 16.57
CA GLY A 3 13.81 16.39 15.85
C GLY A 3 13.58 15.04 16.51
N VAL A 4 13.61 15.01 17.83
CA VAL A 4 13.37 13.78 18.58
C VAL A 4 11.93 13.32 18.39
N GLY A 5 10.97 14.23 18.51
CA GLY A 5 9.57 13.89 18.33
C GLY A 5 9.28 13.40 16.93
N THR A 6 9.86 14.06 15.92
CA THR A 6 9.69 13.66 14.53
C THR A 6 10.29 12.28 14.28
N THR A 7 11.46 12.02 14.84
CA THR A 7 12.12 10.73 14.68
C THR A 7 11.27 9.61 15.28
N VAL A 8 10.77 9.83 16.49
CA VAL A 8 9.91 8.82 17.15
C VAL A 8 8.69 8.51 16.31
N VAL A 9 8.01 9.54 15.80
CA VAL A 9 6.81 9.34 14.99
C VAL A 9 7.15 8.55 13.73
N ARG A 10 8.26 8.88 13.06
CA ARG A 10 8.63 8.19 11.82
C ARG A 10 9.05 6.75 12.04
N GLU A 11 9.64 6.46 13.19
CA GLU A 11 10.15 5.13 13.46
C GLU A 11 9.11 4.19 14.06
N LEU A 12 8.02 4.73 14.59
CA LEU A 12 6.94 3.89 15.10
C LEU A 12 6.19 3.27 13.93
N PRO A 13 5.96 1.96 13.99
CA PRO A 13 5.16 1.32 12.95
C PRO A 13 3.74 1.88 12.99
N HIS A 14 3.16 2.07 11.82
CA HIS A 14 1.75 2.41 11.74
C HIS A 14 0.93 1.22 12.22
N SER A 15 -0.23 1.47 12.81
CA SER A 15 -1.10 0.38 13.18
C SER A 15 -1.58 -0.32 11.91
N ARG A 16 -1.86 -1.61 12.02
CA ARG A 16 -2.39 -2.38 10.90
C ARG A 16 -3.64 -1.71 10.32
N ARG A 17 -4.50 -1.24 11.19
CA ARG A 17 -5.72 -0.57 10.80
C ARG A 17 -5.44 0.67 9.94
N GLN A 18 -4.46 1.46 10.33
CA GLN A 18 -4.09 2.66 9.58
C GLN A 18 -3.56 2.32 8.19
N GLU A 19 -2.74 1.27 8.10
CA GLU A 19 -2.22 0.83 6.81
C GLU A 19 -3.33 0.34 5.90
N LEU A 20 -4.26 -0.45 6.42
CA LEU A 20 -5.36 -0.97 5.63
C LEU A 20 -6.30 0.14 5.17
N GLU A 21 -6.54 1.12 6.02
CA GLU A 21 -7.38 2.25 5.64
C GLU A 21 -6.71 3.12 4.59
N ALA A 22 -5.42 3.35 4.73
CA ALA A 22 -4.67 4.11 3.72
C ALA A 22 -4.69 3.41 2.37
N ASP A 23 -4.54 2.09 2.38
CA ASP A 23 -4.61 1.29 1.16
C ASP A 23 -5.95 1.44 0.46
N ARG A 24 -7.03 1.37 1.22
CA ARG A 24 -8.36 1.52 0.66
C ARG A 24 -8.58 2.90 0.06
N ILE A 25 -8.22 3.94 0.80
CA ILE A 25 -8.36 5.31 0.33
C ILE A 25 -7.52 5.54 -0.93
N GLY A 26 -6.29 5.07 -0.93
CA GLY A 26 -5.41 5.20 -2.09
C GLY A 26 -5.98 4.51 -3.32
N LEU A 27 -6.55 3.32 -3.13
CA LEU A 27 -7.17 2.58 -4.22
C LEU A 27 -8.35 3.35 -4.82
N MET A 28 -9.16 3.96 -3.97
CA MET A 28 -10.30 4.76 -4.43
C MET A 28 -9.85 5.99 -5.20
N TYR A 29 -8.87 6.71 -4.69
CA TYR A 29 -8.34 7.89 -5.38
C TYR A 29 -7.74 7.54 -6.72
N MET A 30 -7.00 6.44 -6.77
CA MET A 30 -6.43 5.96 -8.01
C MET A 30 -7.52 5.70 -9.05
N ALA A 31 -8.57 5.01 -8.64
CA ALA A 31 -9.68 4.70 -9.52
C ALA A 31 -10.38 5.97 -10.02
N ARG A 32 -10.60 6.91 -9.14
CA ARG A 32 -11.22 8.20 -9.51
C ARG A 32 -10.36 9.00 -10.46
N ALA A 33 -9.05 8.85 -10.35
CA ALA A 33 -8.10 9.53 -11.23
C ALA A 33 -7.97 8.84 -12.59
N GLY A 34 -8.71 7.77 -12.83
CA GLY A 34 -8.71 7.10 -14.12
C GLY A 34 -7.69 5.98 -14.26
N TYR A 35 -7.14 5.51 -13.15
CA TYR A 35 -6.21 4.38 -13.15
C TYR A 35 -6.94 3.11 -12.73
N ASP A 36 -6.72 2.04 -13.49
CA ASP A 36 -7.39 0.76 -13.23
C ASP A 36 -6.93 0.21 -11.88
N PRO A 37 -7.83 0.04 -10.91
CA PRO A 37 -7.44 -0.47 -9.60
C PRO A 37 -6.91 -1.90 -9.62
N ARG A 38 -7.24 -2.69 -10.64
CA ARG A 38 -6.67 -4.04 -10.77
C ARG A 38 -5.19 -4.00 -11.04
N ALA A 39 -4.72 -2.94 -11.71
CA ALA A 39 -3.28 -2.79 -11.94
C ALA A 39 -2.54 -2.56 -10.62
N ALA A 40 -3.15 -1.85 -9.67
CA ALA A 40 -2.55 -1.65 -8.37
C ALA A 40 -2.42 -2.97 -7.61
N LEU A 41 -3.46 -3.78 -7.66
CA LEU A 41 -3.44 -5.09 -7.00
C LEU A 41 -2.39 -5.99 -7.61
N ASP A 42 -2.30 -6.02 -8.94
CA ASP A 42 -1.29 -6.80 -9.65
C ASP A 42 0.13 -6.35 -9.26
N PHE A 43 0.33 -5.04 -9.21
CA PHE A 43 1.63 -4.50 -8.81
C PHE A 43 2.02 -4.95 -7.41
N TRP A 44 1.10 -4.82 -6.45
CA TRP A 44 1.40 -5.18 -5.07
C TRP A 44 1.65 -6.66 -4.90
N THR A 45 0.93 -7.49 -5.64
CA THR A 45 1.13 -8.93 -5.61
C THR A 45 2.51 -9.29 -6.14
N ARG A 46 2.90 -8.72 -7.27
CA ARG A 46 4.23 -8.95 -7.84
C ARG A 46 5.33 -8.42 -6.94
N PHE A 47 5.12 -7.27 -6.36
CA PHE A 47 6.10 -6.66 -5.48
C PHE A 47 6.29 -7.52 -4.23
N SER A 48 5.22 -8.03 -3.66
CA SER A 48 5.27 -8.92 -2.51
C SER A 48 6.05 -10.20 -2.84
N ASP A 49 5.77 -10.79 -4.00
CA ASP A 49 6.49 -11.99 -4.45
C ASP A 49 7.97 -11.71 -4.67
N TYR A 50 8.27 -10.59 -5.30
CA TYR A 50 9.65 -10.18 -5.53
C TYR A 50 10.42 -10.03 -4.23
N MET A 51 9.81 -9.36 -3.25
CA MET A 51 10.45 -9.15 -1.96
C MET A 51 10.65 -10.46 -1.20
N ALA A 52 9.72 -11.39 -1.34
CA ALA A 52 9.86 -12.70 -0.72
C ALA A 52 11.06 -13.45 -1.32
N GLU A 53 11.26 -13.35 -2.63
CA GLU A 53 12.40 -13.98 -3.32
C GLU A 53 13.73 -13.34 -2.91
N MET A 54 13.76 -12.02 -2.87
CA MET A 54 14.98 -11.29 -2.51
C MET A 54 15.33 -11.46 -1.04
N GLY A 55 14.35 -11.79 -0.21
CA GLY A 55 14.56 -11.89 1.21
C GLY A 55 14.96 -10.54 1.80
N ALA A 56 15.92 -10.58 2.72
CA ALA A 56 16.41 -9.36 3.37
C ALA A 56 17.49 -8.64 2.57
N GLY A 57 17.71 -9.03 1.32
CA GLY A 57 18.81 -8.53 0.52
C GLY A 57 18.60 -7.19 -0.17
N GLY A 58 17.59 -6.45 0.18
CA GLY A 58 17.33 -5.16 -0.43
C GLY A 58 18.25 -4.06 0.13
N SER A 59 18.10 -2.85 -0.40
CA SER A 59 18.84 -1.70 0.09
C SER A 59 18.40 -1.37 1.52
N GLY A 60 19.26 -0.67 2.25
CA GLY A 60 18.97 -0.33 3.64
C GLY A 60 17.71 0.50 3.82
N TRP A 61 17.46 1.47 2.92
CA TRP A 61 16.26 2.29 3.02
C TRP A 61 15.00 1.48 2.75
N LEU A 62 15.07 0.52 1.83
CA LEU A 62 13.93 -0.32 1.50
C LEU A 62 13.59 -1.26 2.67
N GLN A 63 14.61 -1.86 3.29
CA GLN A 63 14.41 -2.68 4.46
C GLN A 63 13.76 -1.90 5.58
N ARG A 64 14.24 -0.67 5.79
CA ARG A 64 13.71 0.20 6.83
C ARG A 64 12.26 0.57 6.55
N PHE A 65 11.96 0.89 5.30
CA PHE A 65 10.59 1.20 4.89
C PHE A 65 9.68 0.01 5.15
N LEU A 66 10.09 -1.17 4.72
CA LEU A 66 9.24 -2.36 4.85
C LEU A 66 9.09 -2.84 6.28
N SER A 67 10.00 -2.47 7.17
CA SER A 67 9.85 -2.83 8.59
C SER A 67 8.71 -2.05 9.24
N THR A 68 8.42 -0.85 8.74
CA THR A 68 7.32 -0.03 9.26
C THR A 68 6.08 -0.08 8.38
N HIS A 69 6.24 -0.47 7.12
CA HIS A 69 5.13 -0.55 6.14
C HIS A 69 5.18 -1.90 5.44
N PRO A 70 4.95 -2.99 6.15
CA PRO A 70 5.09 -4.32 5.55
C PRO A 70 4.04 -4.57 4.48
N VAL A 71 4.49 -5.14 3.36
CA VAL A 71 3.60 -5.60 2.31
C VAL A 71 3.38 -7.08 2.55
N ASP A 72 2.22 -7.46 3.02
CA ASP A 72 1.93 -8.83 3.39
C ASP A 72 0.58 -9.29 2.85
N GLU A 73 0.27 -10.55 3.13
CA GLU A 73 -0.96 -11.16 2.64
C GLU A 73 -2.22 -10.47 3.16
N VAL A 74 -2.17 -9.91 4.36
CA VAL A 74 -3.32 -9.23 4.94
C VAL A 74 -3.67 -8.00 4.12
N ARG A 75 -2.67 -7.21 3.75
CA ARG A 75 -2.89 -6.01 2.94
C ARG A 75 -3.41 -6.37 1.56
N ILE A 76 -2.82 -7.39 0.95
CA ILE A 76 -3.25 -7.81 -0.40
C ILE A 76 -4.69 -8.34 -0.35
N LYS A 77 -5.01 -9.12 0.66
CA LYS A 77 -6.36 -9.65 0.83
C LYS A 77 -7.38 -8.52 1.01
N GLU A 78 -7.04 -7.50 1.78
CA GLU A 78 -7.94 -6.37 1.97
C GLU A 78 -8.08 -5.53 0.71
N LEU A 79 -7.01 -5.39 -0.08
CA LEU A 79 -7.11 -4.71 -1.37
C LEU A 79 -8.07 -5.46 -2.30
N LYS A 80 -7.99 -6.79 -2.33
CA LYS A 80 -8.91 -7.60 -3.12
C LYS A 80 -10.35 -7.42 -2.66
N ARG A 81 -10.55 -7.31 -1.35
CA ARG A 81 -11.87 -7.14 -0.79
C ARG A 81 -12.52 -5.83 -1.23
N HIS A 82 -11.72 -4.78 -1.36
CA HIS A 82 -12.20 -3.46 -1.75
C HIS A 82 -12.17 -3.23 -3.27
N LEU A 83 -11.68 -4.18 -4.02
CA LEU A 83 -11.55 -4.04 -5.46
C LEU A 83 -12.88 -3.75 -6.17
N PRO A 84 -14.00 -4.45 -5.86
CA PRO A 84 -15.27 -4.15 -6.53
C PRO A 84 -15.72 -2.71 -6.34
N GLU A 85 -15.51 -2.15 -5.14
CA GLU A 85 -15.85 -0.76 -4.86
C GLU A 85 -14.98 0.18 -5.70
N ALA A 86 -13.70 -0.13 -5.80
CA ALA A 86 -12.77 0.69 -6.58
C ALA A 86 -13.07 0.57 -8.08
N GLU A 87 -13.45 -0.60 -8.55
CA GLU A 87 -13.82 -0.78 -9.95
C GLU A 87 -15.05 0.04 -10.30
N ALA A 88 -16.02 0.13 -9.37
CA ALA A 88 -17.19 0.97 -9.56
C ALA A 88 -16.78 2.45 -9.67
N GLU A 89 -15.86 2.90 -8.84
CA GLU A 89 -15.34 4.26 -8.92
C GLU A 89 -14.59 4.50 -10.23
N PHE A 90 -13.84 3.53 -10.67
CA PHE A 90 -13.11 3.60 -11.93
C PHE A 90 -14.07 3.74 -13.11
N SER A 91 -15.16 2.97 -13.10
CA SER A 91 -16.16 3.02 -14.16
C SER A 91 -16.84 4.37 -14.26
N ARG A 92 -16.96 5.07 -13.13
CA ARG A 92 -17.58 6.39 -13.08
C ARG A 92 -16.62 7.53 -13.30
N SER A 93 -15.33 7.24 -13.41
CA SER A 93 -14.31 8.29 -13.53
C SER A 93 -14.47 9.03 -14.86
N PRO A 94 -14.53 10.36 -14.83
CA PRO A 94 -14.59 11.14 -16.08
C PRO A 94 -13.23 11.27 -16.76
N ILE A 95 -12.18 10.88 -16.09
CA ILE A 95 -10.82 11.05 -16.60
C ILE A 95 -10.37 9.86 -17.44
N ARG A 96 -10.95 8.74 -17.20
CA ARG A 96 -10.58 7.49 -17.84
C ARG A 96 -10.70 7.54 -19.38
#